data_6040caff8c82e9e589a89fa7800630a3
#
_entry.id   6040caff8c82e9e589a89fa7800630a3
#
_cell.length_a   1.000
_cell.length_b   1.000
_cell.length_c   1.000
_cell.angle_alpha   90.00
_cell.angle_beta   90.00
_cell.angle_gamma   90.00
#
_symmetry.space_group_name_H-M   'P 1'
#
loop_
_entity.id
_entity.type
_entity.pdbx_description
1 polymer ?
#
loop_
_entity_poly.entity_id
_entity_poly.type
_entity_poly.pdbx_seq_one_letter_code
_entity_poly.pdbx_strand_id
1 'polypeptide(L)'
;MAEALHTPFQPGTGVAPATLVELSISGRNLIDADVFSKSDPIGVVFAFDTKSKQYSEIGRTEIIWNNLNPDFVKKFIMHYYFEQSQKLKFEIYDVDSKSSDLSKHDFLGRMECTLGEIVSAGSRYTRRLLGPKKNSGTIIIGVEELSSCKEQATFQFRASKLDKKDFFGKSDPFLTFSRANEDNSFTVVHRTEVIKKTLNPTWRPFTISVRSLCNGDYERSIKIECYDWDADGGHDFIGEFQTTLKELSRGPCQQNIFECISPKKRAKKLKKGKKYLNSGVIELMSAKMEKIYTFLDYVKGGCELNCSFAIDFTASNGDPKSPSSLHYMNPYSLNSYQMALRSVGDIIIDYDSDKLFPVLGFGARLPPDGVVSHEFSLNGNPSNPYCTGIEGVMEAYNKALHSAQLYGPTNFAPCINHVSRFAEKKRNGEDYFILLIITDGIITDMPQTCEAIVHAASLPMSIIIIGVGDADFEAMEILDGDDVRLSSRGKYAERDIVQFVPMRNFTGRSGDNPATIQAMLAKEVLEEIPDQFLSYMKSRNIKPKPPLQRQLTISSVSLPPSEY
;
A
#
# COMPACT_ATOMS: atom_id res chain seq x y z
N MET A 1 -0.50 3.43 0.51
CA MET A 1 -0.23 4.50 -0.50
C MET A 1 -1.31 5.55 -0.38
N ALA A 2 -1.00 6.73 0.14
CA ALA A 2 -1.98 7.82 0.26
C ALA A 2 -2.26 8.37 -1.14
N GLU A 3 -3.45 8.12 -1.69
CA GLU A 3 -3.90 8.79 -2.90
C GLU A 3 -4.23 10.25 -2.60
N ALA A 4 -3.53 11.13 -3.31
CA ALA A 4 -3.82 12.54 -3.29
C ALA A 4 -5.16 12.82 -3.98
N LEU A 5 -6.15 13.20 -3.22
CA LEU A 5 -7.41 13.77 -3.73
C LEU A 5 -7.12 15.02 -4.54
N HIS A 6 -7.18 14.92 -5.87
CA HIS A 6 -7.25 16.07 -6.76
C HIS A 6 -8.60 16.74 -6.58
N THR A 7 -8.71 17.72 -5.69
CA THR A 7 -9.78 18.71 -5.79
C THR A 7 -9.46 19.62 -6.97
N PRO A 8 -10.34 19.76 -7.97
CA PRO A 8 -10.12 20.70 -9.07
C PRO A 8 -10.04 22.12 -8.49
N PHE A 9 -9.04 22.87 -8.94
CA PHE A 9 -8.88 24.29 -8.60
C PHE A 9 -10.17 25.05 -8.89
N GLN A 10 -10.78 25.62 -7.86
CA GLN A 10 -11.87 26.58 -8.01
C GLN A 10 -11.33 27.99 -7.76
N PRO A 11 -11.34 28.88 -8.75
CA PRO A 11 -10.94 30.26 -8.56
C PRO A 11 -11.78 30.91 -7.45
N GLY A 12 -11.12 31.43 -6.40
CA GLY A 12 -11.78 32.11 -5.28
C GLY A 12 -11.86 31.29 -3.97
N THR A 13 -11.42 30.03 -3.91
CA THR A 13 -11.44 29.23 -2.66
C THR A 13 -10.16 29.34 -1.82
N GLY A 14 -9.15 30.08 -2.27
CA GLY A 14 -7.93 30.33 -1.50
C GLY A 14 -7.02 29.10 -1.26
N VAL A 15 -7.34 27.95 -1.84
CA VAL A 15 -6.50 26.75 -1.77
C VAL A 15 -5.56 26.77 -2.98
N ALA A 16 -4.28 27.06 -2.76
CA ALA A 16 -3.26 26.93 -3.81
C ALA A 16 -3.19 25.46 -4.28
N PRO A 17 -3.01 25.22 -5.60
CA PRO A 17 -2.91 23.85 -6.09
C PRO A 17 -1.68 23.18 -5.50
N ALA A 18 -1.88 22.07 -4.78
CA ALA A 18 -0.80 21.25 -4.27
C ALA A 18 -0.12 20.50 -5.41
N THR A 19 1.20 20.63 -5.51
CA THR A 19 2.02 19.85 -6.45
C THR A 19 2.49 18.56 -5.77
N LEU A 20 2.39 17.44 -6.47
CA LEU A 20 2.90 16.16 -5.98
C LEU A 20 4.37 16.04 -6.38
N VAL A 21 5.25 15.86 -5.40
CA VAL A 21 6.68 15.73 -5.62
C VAL A 21 7.20 14.37 -5.12
N GLU A 22 8.24 13.88 -5.79
CA GLU A 22 8.97 12.68 -5.43
C GLU A 22 10.37 13.06 -4.95
N LEU A 23 10.76 12.59 -3.76
CA LEU A 23 12.10 12.76 -3.21
C LEU A 23 12.90 11.47 -3.36
N SER A 24 14.13 11.59 -3.86
CA SER A 24 15.15 10.53 -3.86
C SER A 24 16.28 10.89 -2.89
N ILE A 25 16.88 9.88 -2.26
CA ILE A 25 17.93 10.06 -1.26
C ILE A 25 19.21 9.38 -1.73
N SER A 26 20.34 10.04 -1.50
CA SER A 26 21.68 9.45 -1.69
C SER A 26 22.62 9.96 -0.60
N GLY A 27 23.56 9.11 -0.18
CA GLY A 27 24.65 9.46 0.72
C GLY A 27 26.00 9.54 0.01
N ARG A 28 26.90 10.37 0.49
CA ARG A 28 28.30 10.42 0.00
C ARG A 28 29.27 10.60 1.16
N ASN A 29 30.32 9.79 1.14
CA ASN A 29 31.38 9.78 2.15
C ASN A 29 30.81 9.71 3.57
N LEU A 30 29.84 8.83 3.79
CA LEU A 30 29.27 8.56 5.11
C LEU A 30 30.40 8.08 6.03
N ILE A 31 30.24 8.33 7.33
CA ILE A 31 31.18 7.78 8.31
C ILE A 31 31.06 6.26 8.34
N ASP A 32 32.17 5.64 8.59
CA ASP A 32 32.28 4.22 8.85
C ASP A 32 32.16 4.00 10.37
N ALA A 33 31.09 3.31 10.80
CA ALA A 33 30.86 2.97 12.19
C ALA A 33 31.35 1.56 12.51
N ASP A 34 31.46 0.70 11.53
CA ASP A 34 31.95 -0.65 11.65
C ASP A 34 33.47 -0.75 11.77
N VAL A 35 33.92 -1.78 12.49
CA VAL A 35 35.36 -2.04 12.70
C VAL A 35 35.96 -2.97 11.62
N PHE A 36 35.16 -3.92 11.10
CA PHE A 36 35.65 -4.98 10.19
C PHE A 36 34.98 -4.94 8.80
N SER A 37 34.01 -4.08 8.60
CA SER A 37 33.28 -3.88 7.35
C SER A 37 33.02 -2.39 7.16
N LYS A 38 32.40 -2.00 6.05
CA LYS A 38 31.82 -0.65 5.92
C LYS A 38 30.40 -0.69 6.44
N SER A 39 29.94 0.45 6.93
CA SER A 39 28.56 0.63 7.40
C SER A 39 27.52 0.19 6.37
N ASP A 40 26.40 -0.30 6.87
CA ASP A 40 25.22 -0.76 6.14
C ASP A 40 24.10 0.28 6.20
N PRO A 41 24.17 1.39 5.43
CA PRO A 41 23.31 2.53 5.63
C PRO A 41 21.84 2.28 5.25
N ILE A 42 20.95 2.80 6.11
CA ILE A 42 19.51 2.98 5.87
C ILE A 42 19.17 4.46 6.08
N GLY A 43 18.37 5.03 5.19
CA GLY A 43 17.83 6.40 5.33
C GLY A 43 16.42 6.38 5.92
N VAL A 44 16.17 7.25 6.90
CA VAL A 44 14.86 7.42 7.54
C VAL A 44 14.39 8.85 7.33
N VAL A 45 13.14 9.02 6.89
CA VAL A 45 12.54 10.33 6.62
C VAL A 45 11.44 10.63 7.60
N PHE A 46 11.47 11.83 8.16
CA PHE A 46 10.47 12.32 9.10
C PHE A 46 9.85 13.63 8.60
N ALA A 47 8.56 13.80 8.83
CA ALA A 47 7.86 15.07 8.65
C ALA A 47 7.48 15.67 10.02
N PHE A 48 7.57 16.99 10.13
CA PHE A 48 7.14 17.71 11.31
C PHE A 48 5.63 17.92 11.29
N ASP A 49 4.96 17.40 12.29
CA ASP A 49 3.54 17.66 12.50
C ASP A 49 3.36 18.94 13.33
N THR A 50 2.70 19.93 12.76
CA THR A 50 2.44 21.22 13.41
C THR A 50 1.45 21.13 14.58
N LYS A 51 0.59 20.08 14.61
CA LYS A 51 -0.39 19.88 15.69
C LYS A 51 0.26 19.26 16.92
N SER A 52 0.99 18.17 16.76
CA SER A 52 1.70 17.48 17.84
C SER A 52 3.03 18.15 18.21
N LYS A 53 3.54 19.06 17.36
CA LYS A 53 4.87 19.69 17.46
C LYS A 53 6.02 18.68 17.53
N GLN A 54 5.87 17.55 16.88
CA GLN A 54 6.85 16.46 16.84
C GLN A 54 7.13 16.02 15.41
N TYR A 55 8.29 15.40 15.21
CA TYR A 55 8.60 14.69 13.97
C TYR A 55 7.99 13.30 14.01
N SER A 56 7.25 12.94 12.98
CA SER A 56 6.75 11.59 12.72
C SER A 56 7.49 10.96 11.55
N GLU A 57 7.82 9.68 11.66
CA GLU A 57 8.44 8.92 10.59
C GLU A 57 7.46 8.76 9.43
N ILE A 58 7.90 9.13 8.21
CA ILE A 58 7.15 8.89 6.96
C ILE A 58 7.58 7.60 6.27
N GLY A 59 8.78 7.12 6.57
CA GLY A 59 9.25 5.84 6.06
C GLY A 59 10.77 5.74 6.00
N ARG A 60 11.22 4.57 5.55
CA ARG A 60 12.62 4.16 5.47
C ARG A 60 12.99 3.71 4.06
N THR A 61 14.26 3.86 3.72
CA THR A 61 14.83 3.27 2.49
C THR A 61 15.10 1.78 2.71
N GLU A 62 15.55 1.11 1.67
CA GLU A 62 16.22 -0.18 1.79
C GLU A 62 17.61 -0.03 2.42
N ILE A 63 18.16 -1.12 2.95
CA ILE A 63 19.53 -1.20 3.46
C ILE A 63 20.46 -1.43 2.26
N ILE A 64 21.56 -0.66 2.19
CA ILE A 64 22.62 -0.87 1.20
C ILE A 64 23.88 -1.34 1.91
N TRP A 65 24.17 -2.62 1.77
CA TRP A 65 25.24 -3.28 2.49
C TRP A 65 26.63 -2.76 2.11
N ASN A 66 27.49 -2.57 3.11
CA ASN A 66 28.91 -2.23 2.97
C ASN A 66 29.20 -1.00 2.08
N ASN A 67 28.39 0.06 2.17
CA ASN A 67 28.49 1.17 1.22
C ASN A 67 28.39 2.56 1.88
N LEU A 68 29.50 3.30 1.87
CA LEU A 68 29.56 4.68 2.38
C LEU A 68 29.06 5.73 1.38
N ASN A 69 28.64 5.32 0.16
CA ASN A 69 28.11 6.19 -0.88
C ASN A 69 26.79 5.65 -1.47
N PRO A 70 25.76 5.36 -0.63
CA PRO A 70 24.54 4.71 -1.09
C PRO A 70 23.73 5.61 -2.00
N ASP A 71 23.15 5.02 -3.06
CA ASP A 71 22.06 5.56 -3.85
C ASP A 71 20.82 4.70 -3.60
N PHE A 72 19.84 5.24 -2.85
CA PHE A 72 18.66 4.48 -2.48
C PHE A 72 17.62 4.44 -3.60
N VAL A 73 17.02 3.26 -3.83
CA VAL A 73 15.95 3.07 -4.83
C VAL A 73 14.62 3.61 -4.30
N LYS A 74 14.34 3.43 -3.01
CA LYS A 74 13.09 3.89 -2.38
C LYS A 74 12.92 5.39 -2.54
N LYS A 75 11.72 5.79 -2.98
CA LYS A 75 11.32 7.19 -3.16
C LYS A 75 10.24 7.56 -2.15
N PHE A 76 10.16 8.84 -1.82
CA PHE A 76 9.16 9.39 -0.91
C PHE A 76 8.30 10.39 -1.68
N ILE A 77 7.00 10.13 -1.72
CA ILE A 77 6.05 10.97 -2.45
C ILE A 77 5.29 11.80 -1.44
N MET A 78 5.21 13.10 -1.68
CA MET A 78 4.49 14.02 -0.81
C MET A 78 3.89 15.20 -1.56
N HIS A 79 2.86 15.81 -0.99
CA HIS A 79 2.31 17.06 -1.48
C HIS A 79 3.23 18.23 -1.10
N TYR A 80 3.56 19.04 -2.07
CA TYR A 80 4.21 20.32 -1.87
C TYR A 80 3.16 21.42 -1.87
N TYR A 81 3.14 22.21 -0.81
CA TYR A 81 2.31 23.39 -0.64
C TYR A 81 3.23 24.60 -0.58
N PHE A 82 3.14 25.46 -1.59
CA PHE A 82 3.99 26.65 -1.68
C PHE A 82 3.86 27.57 -0.45
N GLU A 83 2.64 27.70 0.06
CA GLU A 83 2.25 28.54 1.19
C GLU A 83 2.61 27.96 2.58
N GLN A 84 3.19 26.75 2.63
CA GLN A 84 3.46 26.05 3.89
C GLN A 84 4.94 25.78 4.10
N SER A 85 5.43 26.06 5.31
CA SER A 85 6.76 25.62 5.74
C SER A 85 6.72 24.16 6.19
N GLN A 86 6.85 23.24 5.23
CA GLN A 86 6.83 21.80 5.46
C GLN A 86 8.23 21.33 5.91
N LYS A 87 8.45 21.20 7.21
CA LYS A 87 9.75 20.78 7.77
C LYS A 87 9.94 19.29 7.65
N LEU A 88 11.11 18.91 7.17
CA LEU A 88 11.55 17.52 7.00
C LEU A 88 12.86 17.29 7.78
N LYS A 89 13.02 16.07 8.25
CA LYS A 89 14.25 15.58 8.86
C LYS A 89 14.63 14.26 8.20
N PHE A 90 15.90 14.15 7.81
CA PHE A 90 16.50 12.96 7.24
C PHE A 90 17.57 12.45 8.19
N GLU A 91 17.51 11.18 8.52
CA GLU A 91 18.50 10.52 9.38
C GLU A 91 19.06 9.31 8.64
N ILE A 92 20.37 9.05 8.81
CA ILE A 92 21.02 7.87 8.25
C ILE A 92 21.59 7.07 9.43
N TYR A 93 21.32 5.77 9.41
CA TYR A 93 21.78 4.82 10.41
C TYR A 93 22.56 3.69 9.75
N ASP A 94 23.50 3.12 10.47
CA ASP A 94 24.14 1.85 10.18
C ASP A 94 23.33 0.71 10.81
N VAL A 95 23.03 -0.35 10.05
CA VAL A 95 22.14 -1.40 10.52
C VAL A 95 22.91 -2.55 11.16
N ASP A 96 22.92 -2.61 12.50
CA ASP A 96 23.62 -3.63 13.29
C ASP A 96 22.77 -4.86 13.65
N SER A 97 21.47 -4.77 13.49
CA SER A 97 20.54 -5.83 13.91
C SER A 97 19.31 -5.93 13.04
N LYS A 98 18.54 -7.00 13.17
CA LYS A 98 17.24 -7.19 12.51
C LYS A 98 16.10 -6.41 13.17
N SER A 99 16.37 -5.64 14.23
CA SER A 99 15.36 -4.85 14.93
C SER A 99 14.90 -3.67 14.09
N SER A 100 13.63 -3.33 14.12
CA SER A 100 13.10 -2.08 13.55
C SER A 100 13.32 -0.86 14.45
N ASP A 101 13.79 -1.06 15.69
CA ASP A 101 14.07 -0.02 16.65
C ASP A 101 15.37 0.70 16.32
N LEU A 102 15.28 1.98 15.94
CA LEU A 102 16.43 2.81 15.54
C LEU A 102 17.47 2.97 16.65
N SER A 103 17.09 2.84 17.92
CA SER A 103 18.04 2.92 19.06
C SER A 103 19.04 1.76 19.11
N LYS A 104 18.82 0.69 18.30
CA LYS A 104 19.69 -0.48 18.19
C LYS A 104 20.63 -0.44 16.97
N HIS A 105 20.72 0.72 16.33
CA HIS A 105 21.52 0.97 15.15
C HIS A 105 22.42 2.17 15.36
N ASP A 106 23.58 2.18 14.78
CA ASP A 106 24.54 3.27 14.91
C ASP A 106 24.12 4.48 14.09
N PHE A 107 23.95 5.62 14.76
CA PHE A 107 23.56 6.87 14.12
C PHE A 107 24.75 7.47 13.34
N LEU A 108 24.58 7.59 12.00
CA LEU A 108 25.62 8.15 11.11
C LEU A 108 25.49 9.66 10.95
N GLY A 109 24.26 10.19 10.95
CA GLY A 109 24.05 11.64 10.86
C GLY A 109 22.64 12.03 10.42
N ARG A 110 22.32 13.31 10.63
CA ARG A 110 21.00 13.88 10.28
C ARG A 110 21.12 15.19 9.52
N MET A 111 20.05 15.54 8.80
CA MET A 111 19.86 16.82 8.16
C MET A 111 18.40 17.25 8.33
N GLU A 112 18.19 18.52 8.67
CA GLU A 112 16.87 19.15 8.75
C GLU A 112 16.77 20.28 7.72
N CYS A 113 15.63 20.37 7.05
CA CYS A 113 15.34 21.40 6.06
C CYS A 113 13.83 21.54 5.85
N THR A 114 13.42 22.46 4.99
CA THR A 114 12.03 22.51 4.53
C THR A 114 11.92 21.88 3.13
N LEU A 115 10.72 21.39 2.79
CA LEU A 115 10.44 20.91 1.44
C LEU A 115 10.60 22.06 0.41
N GLY A 116 10.29 23.30 0.80
CA GLY A 116 10.51 24.49 -0.02
C GLY A 116 11.99 24.70 -0.37
N GLU A 117 12.92 24.52 0.60
CA GLU A 117 14.37 24.56 0.34
C GLU A 117 14.82 23.49 -0.65
N ILE A 118 14.27 22.27 -0.55
CA ILE A 118 14.58 21.18 -1.47
C ILE A 118 14.08 21.54 -2.88
N VAL A 119 12.83 21.97 -3.01
CA VAL A 119 12.21 22.30 -4.30
C VAL A 119 12.90 23.51 -4.96
N SER A 120 13.23 24.55 -4.18
CA SER A 120 13.90 25.76 -4.69
C SER A 120 15.35 25.53 -5.12
N ALA A 121 16.01 24.49 -4.61
CA ALA A 121 17.37 24.11 -5.02
C ALA A 121 17.42 23.47 -6.42
N GLY A 122 16.28 23.26 -7.05
CA GLY A 122 16.15 22.55 -8.31
C GLY A 122 16.21 21.03 -8.13
N SER A 123 16.77 20.32 -9.09
CA SER A 123 16.74 18.84 -9.09
C SER A 123 17.57 18.17 -7.99
N ARG A 124 18.51 18.88 -7.34
CA ARG A 124 19.42 18.31 -6.33
C ARG A 124 19.69 19.28 -5.18
N TYR A 125 19.29 18.86 -3.98
CA TYR A 125 19.58 19.55 -2.72
C TYR A 125 20.68 18.79 -1.97
N THR A 126 21.84 19.42 -1.75
CA THR A 126 23.02 18.79 -1.14
C THR A 126 23.37 19.48 0.16
N ARG A 127 23.50 18.72 1.26
CA ARG A 127 23.86 19.22 2.59
C ARG A 127 24.80 18.26 3.32
N ARG A 128 25.65 18.80 4.19
CA ARG A 128 26.44 17.98 5.12
C ARG A 128 25.54 17.41 6.21
N LEU A 129 25.81 16.17 6.58
CA LEU A 129 25.14 15.53 7.72
C LEU A 129 25.73 16.07 9.03
N LEU A 130 24.85 16.37 9.98
CA LEU A 130 25.19 16.62 11.38
C LEU A 130 25.19 15.28 12.10
N GLY A 131 26.32 14.82 12.55
CA GLY A 131 26.47 13.49 13.14
C GLY A 131 27.54 13.45 14.22
N PRO A 132 27.93 12.25 14.68
CA PRO A 132 28.85 12.06 15.81
C PRO A 132 30.28 12.55 15.53
N LYS A 133 30.68 12.66 14.26
CA LYS A 133 31.99 13.17 13.87
C LYS A 133 31.86 14.52 13.14
N LYS A 134 32.90 15.33 13.16
CA LYS A 134 32.93 16.63 12.47
C LYS A 134 32.64 16.52 10.97
N ASN A 135 32.94 15.38 10.34
CA ASN A 135 32.61 15.05 8.97
C ASN A 135 31.85 13.71 8.95
N SER A 136 30.52 13.78 9.01
CA SER A 136 29.62 12.61 8.96
C SER A 136 29.14 12.29 7.55
N GLY A 137 29.72 12.93 6.53
CA GLY A 137 29.34 12.76 5.14
C GLY A 137 28.35 13.80 4.65
N THR A 138 27.78 13.52 3.49
CA THR A 138 26.87 14.42 2.77
C THR A 138 25.65 13.64 2.34
N ILE A 139 24.47 14.26 2.50
CA ILE A 139 23.21 13.77 1.95
C ILE A 139 22.83 14.58 0.70
N ILE A 140 22.31 13.92 -0.29
CA ILE A 140 21.80 14.50 -1.53
C ILE A 140 20.34 14.10 -1.67
N ILE A 141 19.46 15.09 -1.76
CA ILE A 141 18.04 14.88 -2.00
C ILE A 141 17.73 15.35 -3.43
N GLY A 142 17.28 14.42 -4.27
CA GLY A 142 16.71 14.75 -5.56
C GLY A 142 15.21 15.02 -5.41
N VAL A 143 14.68 15.99 -6.14
CA VAL A 143 13.25 16.29 -6.17
C VAL A 143 12.76 16.39 -7.60
N GLU A 144 11.63 15.76 -7.90
CA GLU A 144 10.94 15.91 -9.18
C GLU A 144 9.43 16.03 -8.97
N GLU A 145 8.80 16.89 -9.77
CA GLU A 145 7.35 16.94 -9.88
C GLU A 145 6.83 15.66 -10.56
N LEU A 146 5.78 15.06 -10.01
CA LEU A 146 5.28 13.80 -10.51
C LEU A 146 4.23 13.96 -11.60
N SER A 147 4.43 13.23 -12.70
CA SER A 147 3.41 13.09 -13.74
C SER A 147 2.22 12.25 -13.26
N SER A 148 1.06 12.47 -13.88
CA SER A 148 -0.16 11.66 -13.66
C SER A 148 -0.14 10.31 -14.38
N CYS A 149 1.02 9.87 -14.87
CA CYS A 149 1.15 8.63 -15.65
C CYS A 149 0.79 7.39 -14.82
N LYS A 150 -0.24 6.66 -15.28
CA LYS A 150 -0.76 5.43 -14.67
C LYS A 150 -0.38 4.21 -15.52
N GLU A 151 0.91 4.05 -15.81
CA GLU A 151 1.42 2.92 -16.60
C GLU A 151 2.56 2.22 -15.87
N GLN A 152 2.72 0.93 -16.13
CA GLN A 152 3.84 0.12 -15.69
C GLN A 152 4.47 -0.63 -16.86
N ALA A 153 5.76 -0.87 -16.75
CA ALA A 153 6.53 -1.66 -17.71
C ALA A 153 7.10 -2.89 -17.02
N THR A 154 6.94 -4.05 -17.64
CA THR A 154 7.60 -5.30 -17.22
C THR A 154 8.67 -5.63 -18.23
N PHE A 155 9.92 -5.77 -17.78
CA PHE A 155 11.07 -6.10 -18.62
C PHE A 155 11.76 -7.36 -18.14
N GLN A 156 12.38 -8.08 -19.09
CA GLN A 156 13.35 -9.12 -18.82
C GLN A 156 14.58 -8.91 -19.67
N PHE A 157 15.75 -8.98 -19.08
CA PHE A 157 17.05 -8.84 -19.76
C PHE A 157 17.89 -10.09 -19.60
N ARG A 158 18.79 -10.30 -20.56
CA ARG A 158 19.91 -11.22 -20.46
C ARG A 158 21.18 -10.54 -20.91
N ALA A 159 22.32 -11.08 -20.54
CA ALA A 159 23.60 -10.65 -21.10
C ALA A 159 24.41 -11.83 -21.61
N SER A 160 25.37 -11.54 -22.46
CA SER A 160 26.32 -12.51 -22.98
C SER A 160 27.73 -11.91 -23.07
N LYS A 161 28.72 -12.77 -22.82
CA LYS A 161 30.14 -12.44 -22.93
C LYS A 161 30.54 -11.22 -22.09
N LEU A 162 29.97 -11.09 -20.89
CA LEU A 162 30.38 -10.04 -19.96
C LEU A 162 31.87 -10.17 -19.58
N ASP A 163 32.50 -9.04 -19.33
CA ASP A 163 33.88 -9.04 -18.83
C ASP A 163 33.97 -9.76 -17.48
N LYS A 164 34.97 -10.60 -17.33
CA LYS A 164 35.35 -11.20 -16.05
C LYS A 164 36.05 -10.14 -15.19
N LYS A 165 35.61 -9.97 -13.94
CA LYS A 165 36.22 -9.05 -12.97
C LYS A 165 36.89 -9.79 -11.82
N ASP A 166 36.28 -10.81 -11.30
CA ASP A 166 36.84 -11.66 -10.26
C ASP A 166 38.17 -12.29 -10.64
N PHE A 167 39.10 -12.26 -9.73
CA PHE A 167 40.41 -12.92 -9.93
C PHE A 167 40.23 -14.45 -9.95
N PHE A 168 39.46 -14.99 -9.00
CA PHE A 168 39.11 -16.39 -8.92
C PHE A 168 37.61 -16.56 -9.18
N GLY A 169 37.20 -17.03 -10.36
CA GLY A 169 35.81 -17.30 -10.67
C GLY A 169 35.29 -16.58 -11.91
N LYS A 170 34.00 -16.50 -12.05
CA LYS A 170 33.28 -15.67 -13.02
C LYS A 170 32.58 -14.57 -12.25
N SER A 171 32.31 -13.47 -12.91
CA SER A 171 31.56 -12.34 -12.34
C SER A 171 30.18 -12.74 -11.81
N ASP A 172 29.70 -11.97 -10.84
CA ASP A 172 28.38 -12.03 -10.20
C ASP A 172 27.51 -10.85 -10.68
N PRO A 173 27.04 -10.82 -11.95
CA PRO A 173 26.52 -9.63 -12.56
C PRO A 173 25.11 -9.24 -12.08
N PHE A 174 24.89 -7.92 -11.95
CA PHE A 174 23.58 -7.28 -11.80
C PHE A 174 23.50 -6.00 -12.61
N LEU A 175 22.24 -5.55 -12.89
CA LEU A 175 21.98 -4.31 -13.61
C LEU A 175 21.42 -3.25 -12.66
N THR A 176 21.84 -2.01 -12.87
CA THR A 176 21.27 -0.82 -12.24
C THR A 176 20.65 0.06 -13.32
N PHE A 177 19.38 0.44 -13.13
CA PHE A 177 18.66 1.33 -14.00
C PHE A 177 18.59 2.71 -13.36
N SER A 178 18.95 3.74 -14.12
CA SER A 178 18.93 5.12 -13.68
C SER A 178 18.24 6.00 -14.72
N ARG A 179 17.31 6.86 -14.28
CA ARG A 179 16.69 7.85 -15.15
C ARG A 179 17.49 9.15 -15.17
N ALA A 180 17.54 9.84 -16.29
CA ALA A 180 18.09 11.18 -16.38
C ALA A 180 17.17 12.17 -15.65
N ASN A 181 17.75 13.09 -14.87
CA ASN A 181 17.08 14.23 -14.28
C ASN A 181 17.14 15.44 -15.22
N GLU A 182 16.44 16.53 -14.91
CA GLU A 182 16.43 17.77 -15.72
C GLU A 182 17.81 18.43 -15.83
N ASP A 183 18.67 18.26 -14.82
CA ASP A 183 20.06 18.74 -14.80
C ASP A 183 21.06 17.78 -15.48
N ASN A 184 20.59 16.77 -16.21
CA ASN A 184 21.37 15.70 -16.83
C ASN A 184 22.11 14.79 -15.83
N SER A 185 21.87 14.91 -14.54
CA SER A 185 22.28 13.89 -13.58
C SER A 185 21.40 12.65 -13.69
N PHE A 186 21.81 11.55 -13.03
CA PHE A 186 21.07 10.31 -13.06
C PHE A 186 20.65 9.88 -11.66
N THR A 187 19.40 9.41 -11.52
CA THR A 187 18.84 8.86 -10.29
C THR A 187 18.53 7.38 -10.48
N VAL A 188 19.08 6.53 -9.60
CA VAL A 188 18.81 5.08 -9.61
C VAL A 188 17.32 4.83 -9.32
N VAL A 189 16.68 4.02 -10.15
CA VAL A 189 15.25 3.70 -10.05
C VAL A 189 14.96 2.21 -9.91
N HIS A 190 15.93 1.34 -10.28
CA HIS A 190 15.80 -0.10 -10.10
C HIS A 190 17.18 -0.77 -10.09
N ARG A 191 17.26 -1.91 -9.38
CA ARG A 191 18.38 -2.88 -9.45
C ARG A 191 17.81 -4.27 -9.62
N THR A 192 18.47 -5.08 -10.49
CA THR A 192 18.12 -6.49 -10.60
C THR A 192 18.74 -7.30 -9.47
N GLU A 193 18.32 -8.54 -9.35
CA GLU A 193 19.02 -9.52 -8.53
C GLU A 193 20.43 -9.80 -9.06
N VAL A 194 21.29 -10.28 -8.18
CA VAL A 194 22.66 -10.72 -8.51
C VAL A 194 22.63 -12.17 -8.98
N ILE A 195 23.14 -12.45 -10.19
CA ILE A 195 23.29 -13.82 -10.68
C ILE A 195 24.71 -14.29 -10.46
N LYS A 196 24.89 -15.25 -9.56
CA LYS A 196 26.21 -15.70 -9.15
C LYS A 196 26.96 -16.49 -10.23
N LYS A 197 28.30 -16.24 -10.34
CA LYS A 197 29.29 -17.03 -11.09
C LYS A 197 28.99 -17.23 -12.58
N THR A 198 28.57 -16.17 -13.30
CA THR A 198 28.25 -16.26 -14.72
C THR A 198 28.70 -15.02 -15.52
N LEU A 199 29.06 -15.23 -16.78
CA LEU A 199 29.28 -14.16 -17.76
C LEU A 199 28.12 -14.03 -18.77
N ASN A 200 27.08 -14.88 -18.60
CA ASN A 200 25.90 -14.91 -19.44
C ASN A 200 24.63 -15.02 -18.57
N PRO A 201 24.35 -14.01 -17.74
CA PRO A 201 23.18 -14.03 -16.88
C PRO A 201 21.88 -13.88 -17.66
N THR A 202 20.79 -14.45 -17.11
CA THR A 202 19.42 -14.11 -17.48
C THR A 202 18.73 -13.69 -16.18
N TRP A 203 18.41 -12.39 -16.06
CA TRP A 203 17.73 -11.86 -14.88
C TRP A 203 16.23 -12.17 -14.91
N ARG A 204 15.61 -12.21 -13.75
CA ARG A 204 14.16 -12.40 -13.64
C ARG A 204 13.41 -11.21 -14.24
N PRO A 205 12.20 -11.42 -14.77
CA PRO A 205 11.34 -10.32 -15.13
C PRO A 205 11.06 -9.41 -13.91
N PHE A 206 11.12 -8.11 -14.11
CA PHE A 206 10.76 -7.13 -13.08
C PHE A 206 9.78 -6.11 -13.65
N THR A 207 8.92 -5.58 -12.77
CA THR A 207 7.92 -4.57 -13.13
C THR A 207 8.27 -3.25 -12.45
N ILE A 208 8.22 -2.16 -13.20
CA ILE A 208 8.48 -0.81 -12.73
C ILE A 208 7.41 0.14 -13.27
N SER A 209 6.95 1.11 -12.45
CA SER A 209 6.04 2.15 -12.94
C SER A 209 6.73 3.06 -13.95
N VAL A 210 6.04 3.43 -15.02
CA VAL A 210 6.56 4.37 -16.04
C VAL A 210 6.89 5.72 -15.40
N ARG A 211 6.13 6.10 -14.36
CA ARG A 211 6.41 7.28 -13.55
C ARG A 211 7.78 7.19 -12.85
N SER A 212 8.10 6.07 -12.21
CA SER A 212 9.40 5.88 -11.57
C SER A 212 10.55 5.80 -12.58
N LEU A 213 10.32 5.12 -13.71
CA LEU A 213 11.34 4.86 -14.72
C LEU A 213 11.73 6.12 -15.51
N CYS A 214 10.77 6.94 -15.91
CA CYS A 214 11.01 8.09 -16.78
C CYS A 214 10.03 9.26 -16.56
N ASN A 215 9.28 9.27 -15.46
CA ASN A 215 8.28 10.29 -15.10
C ASN A 215 7.23 10.54 -16.21
N GLY A 216 6.84 9.49 -16.94
CA GLY A 216 5.88 9.60 -18.04
C GLY A 216 6.46 10.09 -19.37
N ASP A 217 7.70 10.54 -19.41
CA ASP A 217 8.38 10.95 -20.64
C ASP A 217 9.09 9.76 -21.30
N TYR A 218 8.49 9.22 -22.35
CA TYR A 218 8.99 8.06 -23.09
C TYR A 218 10.34 8.30 -23.80
N GLU A 219 10.71 9.56 -24.04
CA GLU A 219 11.99 9.92 -24.68
C GLU A 219 13.10 10.22 -23.64
N ARG A 220 12.76 10.26 -22.35
CA ARG A 220 13.73 10.47 -21.28
C ARG A 220 14.80 9.40 -21.29
N SER A 221 16.06 9.82 -21.20
CA SER A 221 17.19 8.87 -21.19
C SER A 221 17.19 8.00 -19.93
N ILE A 222 17.34 6.71 -20.15
CA ILE A 222 17.52 5.68 -19.13
C ILE A 222 18.94 5.12 -19.30
N LYS A 223 19.77 5.30 -18.28
CA LYS A 223 21.11 4.71 -18.23
C LYS A 223 21.03 3.35 -17.55
N ILE A 224 21.57 2.33 -18.18
CA ILE A 224 21.66 0.97 -17.63
C ILE A 224 23.11 0.61 -17.47
N GLU A 225 23.51 0.33 -16.24
CA GLU A 225 24.88 -0.01 -15.84
C GLU A 225 24.93 -1.46 -15.38
N CYS A 226 25.95 -2.17 -15.82
CA CYS A 226 26.24 -3.54 -15.40
C CYS A 226 27.43 -3.56 -14.45
N TYR A 227 27.25 -4.20 -13.31
CA TYR A 227 28.28 -4.35 -12.28
C TYR A 227 28.52 -5.81 -11.96
N ASP A 228 29.71 -6.11 -11.49
CA ASP A 228 30.06 -7.32 -10.77
C ASP A 228 29.88 -7.08 -9.27
N TRP A 229 29.16 -7.94 -8.60
CA TRP A 229 28.85 -7.79 -7.19
C TRP A 229 30.00 -8.31 -6.33
N ASP A 230 30.46 -7.50 -5.39
CA ASP A 230 31.49 -7.83 -4.39
C ASP A 230 30.92 -7.71 -2.98
N ALA A 231 31.30 -8.63 -2.10
CA ALA A 231 30.81 -8.67 -0.72
C ALA A 231 31.29 -7.48 0.13
N ASP A 232 32.37 -6.81 -0.30
CA ASP A 232 32.90 -5.62 0.37
C ASP A 232 32.19 -4.31 -0.02
N GLY A 233 31.12 -4.40 -0.83
CA GLY A 233 30.34 -3.25 -1.32
C GLY A 233 31.01 -2.42 -2.41
N GLY A 234 32.26 -2.76 -2.78
CA GLY A 234 33.02 -2.09 -3.83
C GLY A 234 32.80 -2.66 -5.22
N HIS A 235 31.54 -2.79 -5.67
CA HIS A 235 31.17 -3.45 -6.93
C HIS A 235 31.96 -2.99 -8.15
N ASP A 236 32.49 -3.94 -8.91
CA ASP A 236 33.29 -3.68 -10.09
C ASP A 236 32.45 -3.34 -11.32
N PHE A 237 32.63 -2.13 -11.86
CA PHE A 237 31.91 -1.67 -13.05
C PHE A 237 32.32 -2.44 -14.30
N ILE A 238 31.38 -3.11 -14.96
CA ILE A 238 31.59 -3.84 -16.23
C ILE A 238 31.43 -2.91 -17.42
N GLY A 239 30.30 -2.18 -17.48
CA GLY A 239 30.01 -1.22 -18.55
C GLY A 239 28.58 -0.70 -18.48
N GLU A 240 28.23 0.18 -19.43
CA GLU A 240 26.94 0.87 -19.49
C GLU A 240 26.45 1.05 -20.92
N PHE A 241 25.16 1.35 -21.03
CA PHE A 241 24.52 1.89 -22.23
C PHE A 241 23.36 2.81 -21.85
N GLN A 242 22.86 3.57 -22.79
CA GLN A 242 21.69 4.41 -22.63
C GLN A 242 20.61 4.03 -23.64
N THR A 243 19.36 4.14 -23.25
CA THR A 243 18.17 3.87 -24.05
C THR A 243 17.01 4.74 -23.57
N THR A 244 15.82 4.57 -24.14
CA THR A 244 14.59 5.25 -23.75
C THR A 244 13.46 4.24 -23.56
N LEU A 245 12.41 4.62 -22.82
CA LEU A 245 11.23 3.75 -22.71
C LEU A 245 10.59 3.51 -24.08
N LYS A 246 10.62 4.50 -24.98
CA LYS A 246 10.11 4.37 -26.36
C LYS A 246 10.85 3.29 -27.13
N GLU A 247 12.17 3.17 -26.96
CA GLU A 247 12.95 2.10 -27.60
C GLU A 247 12.64 0.75 -26.96
N LEU A 248 12.67 0.66 -25.63
CA LEU A 248 12.38 -0.59 -24.92
C LEU A 248 10.97 -1.10 -25.17
N SER A 249 9.98 -0.22 -25.33
CA SER A 249 8.57 -0.61 -25.59
C SER A 249 8.36 -1.32 -26.92
N ARG A 250 9.32 -1.24 -27.86
CA ARG A 250 9.29 -2.03 -29.10
C ARG A 250 9.47 -3.54 -28.88
N GLY A 251 9.85 -3.92 -27.66
CA GLY A 251 10.11 -5.33 -27.33
C GLY A 251 11.43 -5.87 -27.89
N PRO A 252 11.59 -7.19 -27.88
CA PRO A 252 12.78 -7.87 -28.42
C PRO A 252 12.97 -7.57 -29.91
N CYS A 253 14.04 -6.88 -30.23
CA CYS A 253 14.41 -6.54 -31.60
C CYS A 253 15.92 -6.23 -31.66
N GLN A 254 16.47 -6.09 -32.87
CA GLN A 254 17.90 -5.85 -33.03
C GLN A 254 18.35 -4.51 -32.41
N GLN A 255 17.48 -3.50 -32.37
CA GLN A 255 17.76 -2.20 -31.73
C GLN A 255 17.84 -2.33 -30.19
N ASN A 256 17.24 -3.34 -29.60
CA ASN A 256 17.26 -3.62 -28.18
C ASN A 256 18.30 -4.70 -27.79
N ILE A 257 19.37 -4.79 -28.58
CA ILE A 257 20.62 -5.49 -28.30
C ILE A 257 21.71 -4.44 -28.11
N PHE A 258 22.17 -4.27 -26.90
CA PHE A 258 23.04 -3.16 -26.48
C PHE A 258 24.46 -3.62 -26.24
N GLU A 259 25.43 -2.91 -26.78
CA GLU A 259 26.83 -3.08 -26.41
C GLU A 259 27.07 -2.47 -25.02
N CYS A 260 27.53 -3.28 -24.08
CA CYS A 260 27.92 -2.83 -22.76
C CYS A 260 29.31 -2.19 -22.84
N ILE A 261 29.39 -0.87 -22.71
CA ILE A 261 30.62 -0.10 -22.93
C ILE A 261 31.21 0.35 -21.59
N SER A 262 32.50 0.04 -21.36
CA SER A 262 33.26 0.64 -20.28
C SER A 262 34.07 1.84 -20.81
N PRO A 263 33.68 3.09 -20.49
CA PRO A 263 34.40 4.28 -20.97
C PRO A 263 35.90 4.28 -20.56
N LYS A 264 36.19 3.89 -19.32
CA LYS A 264 37.56 3.79 -18.80
C LYS A 264 38.40 2.75 -19.57
N LYS A 265 37.82 1.56 -19.84
CA LYS A 265 38.50 0.48 -20.57
C LYS A 265 38.70 0.87 -22.03
N ARG A 266 37.69 1.50 -22.66
CA ARG A 266 37.75 2.05 -24.03
C ARG A 266 38.89 3.05 -24.16
N ALA A 267 38.97 4.06 -23.27
CA ALA A 267 40.02 5.07 -23.26
C ALA A 267 41.45 4.45 -23.06
N LYS A 268 41.59 3.49 -22.12
CA LYS A 268 42.85 2.78 -21.87
C LYS A 268 43.33 1.96 -23.08
N LYS A 269 42.40 1.31 -23.80
CA LYS A 269 42.72 0.53 -25.02
C LYS A 269 43.13 1.44 -26.18
N LEU A 270 42.39 2.55 -26.38
CA LEU A 270 42.71 3.55 -27.40
C LEU A 270 44.11 4.17 -27.19
N LYS A 271 44.45 4.56 -25.95
CA LYS A 271 45.79 5.06 -25.62
C LYS A 271 46.91 4.06 -25.93
N LYS A 272 46.59 2.74 -25.94
CA LYS A 272 47.56 1.67 -26.26
C LYS A 272 47.50 1.21 -27.72
N GLY A 273 46.75 1.92 -28.61
CA GLY A 273 46.58 1.54 -30.01
C GLY A 273 45.83 0.21 -30.22
N LYS A 274 45.10 -0.27 -29.18
CA LYS A 274 44.37 -1.55 -29.23
C LYS A 274 42.89 -1.31 -29.50
N LYS A 275 42.28 -2.20 -30.32
CA LYS A 275 40.83 -2.19 -30.59
C LYS A 275 40.08 -2.58 -29.31
N TYR A 276 39.01 -1.85 -28.99
CA TYR A 276 38.03 -2.20 -27.99
C TYR A 276 36.66 -2.26 -28.66
N LEU A 277 35.93 -3.35 -28.53
CA LEU A 277 34.57 -3.49 -29.02
C LEU A 277 33.56 -3.16 -27.90
N ASN A 278 33.42 -4.05 -26.94
CA ASN A 278 32.54 -3.90 -25.79
C ASN A 278 33.04 -4.72 -24.60
N SER A 279 32.34 -4.66 -23.48
CA SER A 279 32.57 -5.47 -22.27
C SER A 279 31.47 -6.54 -22.09
N GLY A 280 30.77 -6.88 -23.14
CA GLY A 280 29.65 -7.80 -23.23
C GLY A 280 28.47 -7.19 -23.97
N VAL A 281 27.43 -7.98 -24.18
CA VAL A 281 26.19 -7.57 -24.85
C VAL A 281 25.02 -7.81 -23.91
N ILE A 282 24.12 -6.83 -23.79
CA ILE A 282 22.91 -6.92 -23.00
C ILE A 282 21.71 -6.86 -23.94
N GLU A 283 20.76 -7.77 -23.78
CA GLU A 283 19.65 -7.95 -24.71
C GLU A 283 18.32 -7.92 -23.93
N LEU A 284 17.35 -7.19 -24.44
CA LEU A 284 15.97 -7.21 -23.98
C LEU A 284 15.26 -8.48 -24.46
N MET A 285 14.82 -9.33 -23.53
CA MET A 285 14.14 -10.59 -23.79
C MET A 285 12.62 -10.44 -23.92
N SER A 286 12.05 -9.54 -23.10
CA SER A 286 10.63 -9.22 -23.14
C SER A 286 10.37 -7.81 -22.63
N ALA A 287 9.35 -7.17 -23.17
CA ALA A 287 8.80 -5.90 -22.70
C ALA A 287 7.27 -5.97 -22.78
N LYS A 288 6.60 -5.58 -21.69
CA LYS A 288 5.15 -5.50 -21.62
C LYS A 288 4.78 -4.17 -20.96
N MET A 289 3.94 -3.38 -21.64
CA MET A 289 3.40 -2.11 -21.14
C MET A 289 1.96 -2.34 -20.70
N GLU A 290 1.61 -1.93 -19.50
CA GLU A 290 0.26 -2.09 -18.93
C GLU A 290 -0.19 -0.81 -18.26
N LYS A 291 -1.49 -0.48 -18.39
CA LYS A 291 -2.10 0.57 -17.58
C LYS A 291 -2.32 0.06 -16.16
N ILE A 292 -2.02 0.92 -15.19
CA ILE A 292 -2.34 0.72 -13.79
C ILE A 292 -3.69 1.38 -13.55
N TYR A 293 -4.66 0.61 -13.11
CA TYR A 293 -5.94 1.13 -12.69
C TYR A 293 -5.97 1.27 -11.16
N THR A 294 -6.50 2.38 -10.67
CA THR A 294 -6.69 2.64 -9.25
C THR A 294 -8.08 2.23 -8.80
N PHE A 295 -8.28 2.02 -7.51
CA PHE A 295 -9.60 1.80 -6.93
C PHE A 295 -10.63 2.85 -7.38
N LEU A 296 -10.23 4.14 -7.38
CA LEU A 296 -11.09 5.23 -7.82
C LEU A 296 -11.45 5.17 -9.32
N ASP A 297 -10.62 4.57 -10.18
CA ASP A 297 -10.97 4.42 -11.58
C ASP A 297 -12.18 3.46 -11.74
N TYR A 298 -12.29 2.41 -10.91
CA TYR A 298 -13.44 1.50 -10.90
C TYR A 298 -14.68 2.15 -10.29
N VAL A 299 -14.55 2.82 -9.15
CA VAL A 299 -15.66 3.52 -8.50
C VAL A 299 -16.23 4.61 -9.43
N LYS A 300 -15.37 5.42 -10.06
CA LYS A 300 -15.80 6.41 -11.06
C LYS A 300 -16.42 5.77 -12.30
N GLY A 301 -16.01 4.55 -12.61
CA GLY A 301 -16.60 3.73 -13.68
C GLY A 301 -17.94 3.08 -13.32
N GLY A 302 -18.46 3.31 -12.09
CA GLY A 302 -19.74 2.81 -11.63
C GLY A 302 -19.69 1.45 -10.93
N CYS A 303 -18.53 1.05 -10.40
CA CYS A 303 -18.46 -0.10 -9.50
C CYS A 303 -18.98 0.29 -8.12
N GLU A 304 -19.90 -0.49 -7.56
CA GLU A 304 -20.54 -0.27 -6.27
C GLU A 304 -19.94 -1.17 -5.19
N LEU A 305 -19.83 -0.65 -3.96
CA LEU A 305 -19.42 -1.40 -2.79
C LEU A 305 -20.65 -1.77 -1.96
N ASN A 306 -20.99 -3.05 -1.93
CA ASN A 306 -22.13 -3.57 -1.19
C ASN A 306 -21.65 -4.06 0.18
N CYS A 307 -21.99 -3.36 1.27
CA CYS A 307 -21.60 -3.75 2.62
C CYS A 307 -22.71 -4.54 3.31
N SER A 308 -22.33 -5.64 3.96
CA SER A 308 -23.19 -6.46 4.82
C SER A 308 -22.59 -6.52 6.21
N PHE A 309 -23.43 -6.48 7.24
CA PHE A 309 -23.03 -6.57 8.63
C PHE A 309 -23.43 -7.90 9.23
N ALA A 310 -22.54 -8.53 10.02
CA ALA A 310 -22.83 -9.72 10.82
C ALA A 310 -22.44 -9.43 12.28
N ILE A 311 -23.41 -9.50 13.18
CA ILE A 311 -23.26 -9.10 14.58
C ILE A 311 -23.38 -10.34 15.47
N ASP A 312 -22.45 -10.46 16.40
CA ASP A 312 -22.38 -11.53 17.39
C ASP A 312 -23.47 -11.36 18.47
N PHE A 313 -24.33 -12.36 18.62
CA PHE A 313 -25.37 -12.45 19.63
C PHE A 313 -25.12 -13.65 20.56
N THR A 314 -23.86 -13.97 20.82
CA THR A 314 -23.50 -15.04 21.77
C THR A 314 -23.54 -14.57 23.22
N ALA A 315 -23.71 -15.52 24.15
CA ALA A 315 -23.86 -15.22 25.57
C ALA A 315 -22.60 -14.67 26.25
N SER A 316 -21.43 -14.83 25.64
CA SER A 316 -20.15 -14.24 26.08
C SER A 316 -20.21 -12.73 26.20
N ASN A 317 -21.04 -12.07 25.36
CA ASN A 317 -21.28 -10.63 25.39
C ASN A 317 -21.96 -10.12 26.69
N GLY A 318 -22.51 -10.99 27.51
CA GLY A 318 -23.25 -10.66 28.73
C GLY A 318 -24.70 -10.24 28.47
N ASP A 319 -25.47 -10.11 29.55
CA ASP A 319 -26.88 -9.67 29.47
C ASP A 319 -26.95 -8.21 29.00
N PRO A 320 -27.62 -7.89 27.88
CA PRO A 320 -27.75 -6.51 27.37
C PRO A 320 -28.35 -5.50 28.34
N LYS A 321 -29.02 -5.97 29.40
CA LYS A 321 -29.57 -5.12 30.49
C LYS A 321 -28.51 -4.75 31.53
N SER A 322 -27.42 -5.48 31.58
CA SER A 322 -26.31 -5.22 32.52
C SER A 322 -25.35 -4.18 31.96
N PRO A 323 -24.94 -3.18 32.74
CA PRO A 323 -23.90 -2.22 32.32
C PRO A 323 -22.53 -2.84 31.98
N SER A 324 -22.28 -4.08 32.39
CA SER A 324 -21.07 -4.83 32.09
C SER A 324 -21.12 -5.55 30.75
N SER A 325 -22.28 -5.60 30.07
CA SER A 325 -22.43 -6.23 28.77
C SER A 325 -21.80 -5.37 27.67
N LEU A 326 -21.17 -6.00 26.69
CA LEU A 326 -20.70 -5.34 25.47
C LEU A 326 -21.84 -4.79 24.61
N HIS A 327 -23.05 -5.36 24.77
CA HIS A 327 -24.28 -4.89 24.12
C HIS A 327 -25.09 -3.87 24.94
N TYR A 328 -24.59 -3.44 26.11
CA TYR A 328 -25.35 -2.50 26.92
C TYR A 328 -25.65 -1.19 26.20
N MET A 329 -26.95 -0.86 26.08
CA MET A 329 -27.41 0.35 25.41
C MET A 329 -27.38 1.54 26.36
N ASN A 330 -26.23 2.20 26.43
CA ASN A 330 -26.07 3.41 27.25
C ASN A 330 -26.76 4.61 26.56
N PRO A 331 -27.65 5.37 27.23
CA PRO A 331 -28.31 6.52 26.61
C PRO A 331 -27.38 7.70 26.31
N TYR A 332 -26.15 7.70 26.85
CA TYR A 332 -25.21 8.82 26.73
C TYR A 332 -23.97 8.50 25.87
N SER A 333 -23.74 7.22 25.53
CA SER A 333 -22.57 6.81 24.77
C SER A 333 -22.87 5.56 23.94
N LEU A 334 -22.21 5.43 22.79
CA LEU A 334 -22.26 4.22 21.98
C LEU A 334 -21.52 3.08 22.69
N ASN A 335 -22.07 1.87 22.61
CA ASN A 335 -21.32 0.67 22.97
C ASN A 335 -20.32 0.29 21.85
N SER A 336 -19.46 -0.70 22.11
CA SER A 336 -18.41 -1.10 21.16
C SER A 336 -18.97 -1.56 19.80
N TYR A 337 -20.07 -2.29 19.78
CA TYR A 337 -20.73 -2.71 18.55
C TYR A 337 -21.27 -1.52 17.75
N GLN A 338 -21.94 -0.60 18.41
CA GLN A 338 -22.46 0.62 17.77
C GLN A 338 -21.34 1.49 17.23
N MET A 339 -20.22 1.58 17.94
CA MET A 339 -19.07 2.35 17.51
C MET A 339 -18.45 1.72 16.26
N ALA A 340 -18.28 0.40 16.23
CA ALA A 340 -17.77 -0.33 15.07
C ALA A 340 -18.67 -0.17 13.84
N LEU A 341 -20.00 -0.36 14.01
CA LEU A 341 -20.99 -0.17 12.96
C LEU A 341 -20.95 1.23 12.34
N ARG A 342 -20.89 2.27 13.18
CA ARG A 342 -20.80 3.65 12.72
C ARG A 342 -19.50 3.97 12.02
N SER A 343 -18.37 3.55 12.59
CA SER A 343 -17.04 3.85 12.05
C SER A 343 -16.88 3.38 10.60
N VAL A 344 -17.39 2.20 10.28
CA VAL A 344 -17.30 1.62 8.94
C VAL A 344 -18.44 2.12 8.04
N GLY A 345 -19.66 2.10 8.56
CA GLY A 345 -20.85 2.42 7.78
C GLY A 345 -20.89 3.85 7.27
N ASP A 346 -20.47 4.82 8.08
CA ASP A 346 -20.43 6.24 7.70
C ASP A 346 -19.49 6.53 6.52
N ILE A 347 -18.49 5.67 6.29
CA ILE A 347 -17.61 5.79 5.13
C ILE A 347 -18.16 5.03 3.92
N ILE A 348 -18.57 3.78 4.11
CA ILE A 348 -19.00 2.93 2.99
C ILE A 348 -20.29 3.45 2.34
N ILE A 349 -21.15 4.13 3.09
CA ILE A 349 -22.41 4.71 2.57
C ILE A 349 -22.19 5.65 1.37
N ASP A 350 -21.01 6.24 1.23
CA ASP A 350 -20.68 7.11 0.10
C ASP A 350 -20.39 6.33 -1.20
N TYR A 351 -20.10 5.03 -1.09
CA TYR A 351 -19.75 4.13 -2.19
C TYR A 351 -20.87 3.15 -2.56
N ASP A 352 -22.00 3.19 -1.83
CA ASP A 352 -23.20 2.38 -2.03
C ASP A 352 -24.34 3.28 -2.49
N SER A 353 -24.82 3.08 -3.72
CA SER A 353 -25.78 4.00 -4.34
C SER A 353 -27.19 3.88 -3.77
N ASP A 354 -27.61 2.68 -3.35
CA ASP A 354 -28.95 2.44 -2.81
C ASP A 354 -29.05 2.59 -1.29
N LYS A 355 -27.89 2.61 -0.60
CA LYS A 355 -27.73 2.73 0.85
C LYS A 355 -28.54 1.69 1.63
N LEU A 356 -28.64 0.48 1.08
CA LEU A 356 -29.37 -0.63 1.64
C LEU A 356 -28.42 -1.71 2.17
N PHE A 357 -28.28 -1.80 3.46
CA PHE A 357 -27.36 -2.71 4.12
C PHE A 357 -28.05 -3.98 4.62
N PRO A 358 -27.67 -5.18 4.13
CA PRO A 358 -28.07 -6.44 4.76
C PRO A 358 -27.43 -6.56 6.14
N VAL A 359 -28.25 -6.81 7.17
CA VAL A 359 -27.78 -6.95 8.55
C VAL A 359 -28.19 -8.29 9.12
N LEU A 360 -27.18 -9.08 9.45
CA LEU A 360 -27.30 -10.43 9.97
C LEU A 360 -26.87 -10.49 11.44
N GLY A 361 -27.47 -11.39 12.20
CA GLY A 361 -27.01 -11.80 13.52
C GLY A 361 -26.67 -13.28 13.55
N PHE A 362 -25.82 -13.68 14.47
CA PHE A 362 -25.51 -15.09 14.68
C PHE A 362 -25.37 -15.43 16.19
N GLY A 363 -25.57 -16.72 16.53
CA GLY A 363 -25.37 -17.20 17.88
C GLY A 363 -26.52 -16.94 18.87
N ALA A 364 -27.75 -16.62 18.39
CA ALA A 364 -28.89 -16.38 19.23
C ALA A 364 -29.98 -17.46 19.14
N ARG A 365 -30.78 -17.58 20.19
CA ARG A 365 -32.08 -18.27 20.17
C ARG A 365 -33.16 -17.30 19.76
N LEU A 366 -33.94 -17.67 18.76
CA LEU A 366 -34.97 -16.81 18.20
C LEU A 366 -36.37 -17.27 18.61
N PRO A 367 -37.30 -16.35 18.89
CA PRO A 367 -38.73 -16.69 19.06
C PRO A 367 -39.34 -17.13 17.70
N PRO A 368 -40.44 -17.92 17.69
CA PRO A 368 -41.12 -18.48 18.85
C PRO A 368 -40.53 -19.80 19.36
N ASP A 369 -39.67 -20.47 18.54
CA ASP A 369 -39.31 -21.86 18.75
C ASP A 369 -38.11 -22.04 19.69
N GLY A 370 -37.40 -20.93 19.99
CA GLY A 370 -36.18 -20.96 20.81
C GLY A 370 -35.02 -21.72 20.16
N VAL A 371 -35.05 -21.90 18.82
CA VAL A 371 -33.98 -22.57 18.06
C VAL A 371 -32.81 -21.64 17.93
N VAL A 372 -31.60 -22.18 18.09
CA VAL A 372 -30.35 -21.41 17.86
C VAL A 372 -30.18 -21.17 16.38
N SER A 373 -29.98 -19.91 16.02
CA SER A 373 -29.66 -19.52 14.65
C SER A 373 -28.22 -19.02 14.56
N HIS A 374 -27.51 -19.48 13.52
CA HIS A 374 -26.16 -19.04 13.18
C HIS A 374 -26.14 -18.01 12.05
N GLU A 375 -27.33 -17.64 11.55
CA GLU A 375 -27.55 -16.59 10.56
C GLU A 375 -29.04 -16.20 10.62
N PHE A 376 -29.34 -14.94 10.97
CA PHE A 376 -30.69 -14.40 10.96
C PHE A 376 -30.72 -12.91 10.65
N SER A 377 -31.79 -12.45 10.02
CA SER A 377 -31.96 -11.03 9.70
C SER A 377 -32.27 -10.21 10.94
N LEU A 378 -31.48 -9.19 11.26
CA LEU A 378 -31.67 -8.35 12.44
C LEU A 378 -32.98 -7.53 12.41
N ASN A 379 -33.45 -7.15 11.22
CA ASN A 379 -34.71 -6.43 11.05
C ASN A 379 -35.97 -7.32 11.26
N GLY A 380 -35.76 -8.63 11.55
CA GLY A 380 -36.86 -9.60 11.75
C GLY A 380 -37.53 -10.05 10.46
N ASN A 381 -37.03 -9.72 9.30
CA ASN A 381 -37.55 -10.14 7.99
C ASN A 381 -36.54 -11.03 7.24
N PRO A 382 -36.71 -12.37 7.31
CA PRO A 382 -35.80 -13.29 6.63
C PRO A 382 -35.76 -13.17 5.10
N SER A 383 -36.84 -12.68 4.50
CA SER A 383 -36.96 -12.51 3.05
C SER A 383 -36.31 -11.21 2.56
N ASN A 384 -36.08 -10.25 3.45
CA ASN A 384 -35.47 -8.96 3.13
C ASN A 384 -34.67 -8.42 4.31
N PRO A 385 -33.39 -8.76 4.43
CA PRO A 385 -32.54 -8.35 5.55
C PRO A 385 -32.04 -6.91 5.47
N TYR A 386 -32.42 -6.16 4.45
CA TYR A 386 -31.90 -4.82 4.16
C TYR A 386 -32.44 -3.78 5.15
N CYS A 387 -31.52 -2.96 5.64
CA CYS A 387 -31.78 -1.79 6.48
C CYS A 387 -31.36 -0.52 5.73
N THR A 388 -32.15 0.56 5.83
CA THR A 388 -31.85 1.82 5.13
C THR A 388 -30.86 2.67 5.92
N GLY A 389 -29.68 2.87 5.37
CA GLY A 389 -28.61 3.66 5.97
C GLY A 389 -28.14 3.08 7.32
N ILE A 390 -27.16 3.71 7.92
CA ILE A 390 -26.59 3.28 9.21
C ILE A 390 -27.59 3.42 10.37
N GLU A 391 -28.45 4.40 10.34
CA GLU A 391 -29.49 4.56 11.38
C GLU A 391 -30.50 3.40 11.35
N GLY A 392 -30.86 2.90 10.15
CA GLY A 392 -31.68 1.69 10.03
C GLY A 392 -30.98 0.44 10.54
N VAL A 393 -29.69 0.32 10.34
CA VAL A 393 -28.86 -0.76 10.92
C VAL A 393 -28.87 -0.70 12.46
N MET A 394 -28.66 0.49 13.03
CA MET A 394 -28.66 0.72 14.47
C MET A 394 -30.02 0.43 15.10
N GLU A 395 -31.12 0.78 14.43
CA GLU A 395 -32.48 0.48 14.86
C GLU A 395 -32.74 -1.03 14.85
N ALA A 396 -32.35 -1.73 13.77
CA ALA A 396 -32.53 -3.18 13.67
C ALA A 396 -31.70 -3.91 14.75
N TYR A 397 -30.46 -3.48 14.99
CA TYR A 397 -29.61 -4.01 16.05
C TYR A 397 -30.28 -3.85 17.44
N ASN A 398 -30.78 -2.67 17.75
CA ASN A 398 -31.46 -2.39 19.01
C ASN A 398 -32.72 -3.27 19.18
N LYS A 399 -33.55 -3.39 18.15
CA LYS A 399 -34.75 -4.26 18.16
C LYS A 399 -34.37 -5.73 18.38
N ALA A 400 -33.34 -6.22 17.70
CA ALA A 400 -32.90 -7.60 17.84
C ALA A 400 -32.45 -7.94 19.27
N LEU A 401 -31.72 -7.03 19.95
CA LEU A 401 -31.32 -7.19 21.36
C LEU A 401 -32.49 -7.37 22.34
N HIS A 402 -33.68 -6.84 22.01
CA HIS A 402 -34.85 -7.00 22.83
C HIS A 402 -35.65 -8.28 22.54
N SER A 403 -35.48 -8.88 21.37
CA SER A 403 -36.26 -10.03 20.92
C SER A 403 -35.51 -11.35 20.93
N ALA A 404 -34.20 -11.31 20.66
CA ALA A 404 -33.33 -12.49 20.61
C ALA A 404 -32.72 -12.80 21.98
N GLN A 405 -32.55 -14.08 22.29
CA GLN A 405 -31.83 -14.52 23.47
C GLN A 405 -30.38 -14.85 23.08
N LEU A 406 -29.42 -14.16 23.67
CA LEU A 406 -28.00 -14.44 23.46
C LEU A 406 -27.66 -15.87 23.90
N TYR A 407 -26.94 -16.61 23.04
CA TYR A 407 -26.68 -18.02 23.32
C TYR A 407 -25.29 -18.51 22.85
N GLY A 408 -25.12 -18.94 21.63
CA GLY A 408 -23.91 -19.54 21.02
C GLY A 408 -24.25 -20.77 20.21
N PRO A 409 -23.28 -21.40 19.56
CA PRO A 409 -21.85 -21.05 19.46
C PRO A 409 -21.55 -19.91 18.49
N THR A 410 -20.28 -19.43 18.49
CA THR A 410 -19.79 -18.36 17.61
C THR A 410 -19.35 -18.96 16.28
N ASN A 411 -20.20 -18.92 15.27
CA ASN A 411 -19.97 -19.49 13.95
C ASN A 411 -19.99 -18.41 12.87
N PHE A 412 -18.91 -18.29 12.08
CA PHE A 412 -18.79 -17.30 11.01
C PHE A 412 -19.15 -17.84 9.63
N ALA A 413 -18.90 -19.13 9.37
CA ALA A 413 -19.11 -19.73 8.06
C ALA A 413 -20.52 -19.48 7.48
N PRO A 414 -21.62 -19.52 8.26
CA PRO A 414 -22.97 -19.24 7.73
C PRO A 414 -23.09 -17.85 7.14
N CYS A 415 -22.62 -16.80 7.84
CA CYS A 415 -22.66 -15.40 7.37
C CYS A 415 -21.74 -15.19 6.16
N ILE A 416 -20.54 -15.78 6.16
CA ILE A 416 -19.62 -15.71 5.01
C ILE A 416 -20.26 -16.37 3.79
N ASN A 417 -20.82 -17.56 3.93
CA ASN A 417 -21.50 -18.26 2.85
C ASN A 417 -22.76 -17.52 2.36
N HIS A 418 -23.44 -16.78 3.24
CA HIS A 418 -24.57 -15.96 2.84
C HIS A 418 -24.14 -14.89 1.83
N VAL A 419 -23.15 -14.08 2.17
CA VAL A 419 -22.66 -13.00 1.28
C VAL A 419 -21.99 -13.57 0.03
N SER A 420 -21.23 -14.66 0.16
CA SER A 420 -20.59 -15.35 -0.98
C SER A 420 -21.59 -15.74 -2.07
N ARG A 421 -22.80 -16.20 -1.71
CA ARG A 421 -23.88 -16.53 -2.68
C ARG A 421 -24.33 -15.35 -3.53
N PHE A 422 -24.24 -14.12 -3.03
CA PHE A 422 -24.51 -12.90 -3.80
C PHE A 422 -23.32 -12.52 -4.66
N ALA A 423 -22.13 -12.55 -4.09
CA ALA A 423 -20.89 -12.26 -4.80
C ALA A 423 -20.65 -13.22 -5.99
N GLU A 424 -21.05 -14.51 -5.88
CA GLU A 424 -20.99 -15.48 -6.98
C GLU A 424 -21.77 -15.06 -8.22
N LYS A 425 -22.88 -14.37 -8.04
CA LYS A 425 -23.77 -13.92 -9.14
C LYS A 425 -23.26 -12.64 -9.82
N LYS A 426 -22.32 -11.92 -9.19
CA LYS A 426 -21.87 -10.57 -9.56
C LYS A 426 -20.37 -10.51 -9.84
N ARG A 427 -19.88 -11.38 -10.73
CA ARG A 427 -18.43 -11.50 -11.05
C ARG A 427 -17.94 -10.58 -12.16
N ASN A 428 -18.79 -9.67 -12.64
CA ASN A 428 -18.53 -8.80 -13.79
C ASN A 428 -17.73 -7.52 -13.47
N GLY A 429 -17.45 -7.26 -12.18
CA GLY A 429 -16.73 -6.07 -11.72
C GLY A 429 -17.60 -4.81 -11.56
N GLU A 430 -18.92 -4.95 -11.62
CA GLU A 430 -19.87 -3.86 -11.33
C GLU A 430 -20.19 -3.75 -9.83
N ASP A 431 -20.03 -4.86 -9.11
CA ASP A 431 -20.29 -4.95 -7.68
C ASP A 431 -19.08 -5.58 -6.97
N TYR A 432 -18.81 -5.09 -5.77
CA TYR A 432 -17.85 -5.68 -4.83
C TYR A 432 -18.47 -5.73 -3.45
N PHE A 433 -18.33 -6.85 -2.75
CA PHE A 433 -18.99 -7.11 -1.48
C PHE A 433 -18.03 -6.99 -0.32
N ILE A 434 -18.47 -6.36 0.76
CA ILE A 434 -17.73 -6.25 2.01
C ILE A 434 -18.58 -6.85 3.11
N LEU A 435 -18.09 -7.89 3.78
CA LEU A 435 -18.75 -8.45 4.97
C LEU A 435 -18.00 -7.97 6.21
N LEU A 436 -18.65 -7.17 7.04
CA LEU A 436 -18.16 -6.78 8.35
C LEU A 436 -18.72 -7.71 9.43
N ILE A 437 -17.85 -8.46 10.10
CA ILE A 437 -18.18 -9.32 11.26
C ILE A 437 -17.71 -8.59 12.52
N ILE A 438 -18.60 -8.41 13.49
CA ILE A 438 -18.28 -7.82 14.80
C ILE A 438 -18.54 -8.88 15.87
N THR A 439 -17.53 -9.23 16.63
CA THR A 439 -17.57 -10.35 17.58
C THR A 439 -16.73 -10.08 18.83
N ASP A 440 -17.15 -10.67 19.97
CA ASP A 440 -16.40 -10.63 21.23
C ASP A 440 -15.69 -11.95 21.56
N GLY A 441 -15.90 -12.97 20.73
CA GLY A 441 -15.62 -14.36 21.14
C GLY A 441 -14.66 -15.13 20.26
N ILE A 442 -14.27 -16.28 20.83
CA ILE A 442 -13.46 -17.27 20.15
C ILE A 442 -14.35 -18.02 19.15
N ILE A 443 -13.92 -18.04 17.89
CA ILE A 443 -14.60 -18.77 16.83
C ILE A 443 -14.72 -20.27 17.14
N THR A 444 -15.89 -20.84 16.89
CA THR A 444 -16.18 -22.26 17.19
C THR A 444 -16.12 -23.15 15.95
N ASP A 445 -16.37 -22.58 14.77
CA ASP A 445 -16.40 -23.29 13.48
C ASP A 445 -15.16 -23.00 12.61
N MET A 446 -13.97 -22.89 13.21
CA MET A 446 -12.72 -22.51 12.50
C MET A 446 -12.47 -23.30 11.20
N PRO A 447 -12.61 -24.64 11.14
CA PRO A 447 -12.41 -25.38 9.89
C PRO A 447 -13.40 -25.01 8.79
N GLN A 448 -14.68 -24.78 9.13
CA GLN A 448 -15.73 -24.38 8.19
C GLN A 448 -15.55 -22.93 7.73
N THR A 449 -15.12 -22.06 8.64
CA THR A 449 -14.77 -20.68 8.34
C THR A 449 -13.59 -20.58 7.39
N CYS A 450 -12.50 -21.34 7.64
CA CYS A 450 -11.38 -21.42 6.70
C CYS A 450 -11.83 -21.89 5.31
N GLU A 451 -12.71 -22.91 5.23
CA GLU A 451 -13.26 -23.38 3.96
C GLU A 451 -14.07 -22.32 3.25
N ALA A 452 -14.92 -21.59 3.98
CA ALA A 452 -15.73 -20.49 3.45
C ALA A 452 -14.87 -19.33 2.95
N ILE A 453 -13.81 -18.94 3.68
CA ILE A 453 -12.88 -17.88 3.28
C ILE A 453 -12.08 -18.29 2.04
N VAL A 454 -11.55 -19.53 1.99
CA VAL A 454 -10.82 -20.04 0.81
C VAL A 454 -11.71 -20.03 -0.42
N HIS A 455 -12.99 -20.34 -0.29
CA HIS A 455 -13.96 -20.22 -1.37
C HIS A 455 -14.22 -18.76 -1.76
N ALA A 456 -14.50 -17.90 -0.77
CA ALA A 456 -14.77 -16.48 -0.94
C ALA A 456 -13.59 -15.71 -1.57
N ALA A 457 -12.35 -16.16 -1.35
CA ALA A 457 -11.15 -15.57 -1.94
C ALA A 457 -11.13 -15.58 -3.48
N SER A 458 -11.98 -16.40 -4.11
CA SER A 458 -12.18 -16.42 -5.57
C SER A 458 -13.25 -15.44 -6.06
N LEU A 459 -13.96 -14.74 -5.15
CA LEU A 459 -15.13 -13.90 -5.42
C LEU A 459 -14.79 -12.41 -5.26
N PRO A 460 -15.63 -11.49 -5.81
CA PRO A 460 -15.47 -10.06 -5.61
C PRO A 460 -15.92 -9.65 -4.19
N MET A 461 -15.19 -10.08 -3.17
CA MET A 461 -15.51 -9.74 -1.79
C MET A 461 -14.28 -9.66 -0.89
N SER A 462 -14.46 -8.92 0.21
CA SER A 462 -13.57 -8.83 1.36
C SER A 462 -14.34 -9.10 2.65
N ILE A 463 -13.62 -9.53 3.67
CA ILE A 463 -14.16 -9.80 5.01
C ILE A 463 -13.37 -8.96 6.00
N ILE A 464 -14.09 -8.18 6.81
CA ILE A 464 -13.53 -7.41 7.91
C ILE A 464 -14.03 -8.05 9.20
N ILE A 465 -13.12 -8.31 10.14
CA ILE A 465 -13.46 -8.82 11.46
C ILE A 465 -13.04 -7.78 12.49
N ILE A 466 -13.98 -7.26 13.28
CA ILE A 466 -13.70 -6.37 14.40
C ILE A 466 -13.90 -7.14 15.70
N GLY A 467 -12.80 -7.31 16.45
CA GLY A 467 -12.83 -7.91 17.78
C GLY A 467 -13.18 -6.87 18.86
N VAL A 468 -14.29 -7.05 19.56
CA VAL A 468 -14.73 -6.20 20.67
C VAL A 468 -14.49 -6.90 22.01
N GLY A 469 -14.19 -6.12 23.06
CA GLY A 469 -13.84 -6.69 24.37
C GLY A 469 -12.41 -7.19 24.48
N ASP A 470 -12.15 -8.00 25.53
CA ASP A 470 -10.80 -8.39 25.94
C ASP A 470 -10.50 -9.88 25.70
N ALA A 471 -11.28 -10.57 24.87
CA ALA A 471 -11.07 -11.97 24.55
C ALA A 471 -9.72 -12.23 23.84
N ASP A 472 -9.32 -13.50 23.81
CA ASP A 472 -8.20 -13.95 22.99
C ASP A 472 -8.62 -14.06 21.52
N PHE A 473 -7.93 -13.31 20.65
CA PHE A 473 -8.22 -13.26 19.22
C PHE A 473 -7.16 -13.96 18.36
N GLU A 474 -6.32 -14.84 18.92
CA GLU A 474 -5.29 -15.57 18.16
C GLU A 474 -5.89 -16.28 16.90
N ALA A 475 -7.09 -16.85 17.03
CA ALA A 475 -7.78 -17.46 15.90
C ALA A 475 -8.15 -16.47 14.79
N MET A 476 -8.42 -15.20 15.12
CA MET A 476 -8.74 -14.15 14.15
C MET A 476 -7.47 -13.64 13.44
N GLU A 477 -6.35 -13.57 14.16
CA GLU A 477 -5.04 -13.25 13.59
C GLU A 477 -4.60 -14.33 12.58
N ILE A 478 -4.93 -15.60 12.83
CA ILE A 478 -4.71 -16.69 11.86
C ILE A 478 -5.58 -16.52 10.60
N LEU A 479 -6.83 -16.03 10.75
CA LEU A 479 -7.73 -15.81 9.61
C LEU A 479 -7.32 -14.62 8.75
N ASP A 480 -6.66 -13.62 9.32
CA ASP A 480 -6.11 -12.44 8.65
C ASP A 480 -5.10 -12.81 7.55
N GLY A 481 -4.31 -13.84 7.80
CA GLY A 481 -3.50 -14.48 6.74
C GLY A 481 -2.24 -13.72 6.34
N ASP A 482 -1.88 -12.63 7.01
CA ASP A 482 -0.73 -11.77 6.71
C ASP A 482 0.60 -12.52 6.67
N ASP A 483 0.82 -13.39 7.65
CA ASP A 483 2.06 -14.16 7.77
C ASP A 483 2.04 -15.46 6.95
N VAL A 484 0.88 -16.12 6.86
CA VAL A 484 0.72 -17.43 6.20
C VAL A 484 -0.60 -17.51 5.46
N ARG A 485 -0.51 -17.72 4.15
CA ARG A 485 -1.68 -17.84 3.28
C ARG A 485 -2.66 -18.90 3.77
N LEU A 486 -3.91 -18.50 3.99
CA LEU A 486 -4.95 -19.38 4.50
C LEU A 486 -5.21 -20.56 3.56
N SER A 487 -5.39 -21.74 4.14
CA SER A 487 -5.67 -22.96 3.38
C SER A 487 -6.71 -23.85 4.06
N SER A 488 -7.51 -24.55 3.26
CA SER A 488 -8.46 -25.55 3.73
C SER A 488 -8.49 -26.74 2.78
N ARG A 489 -8.45 -27.97 3.32
CA ARG A 489 -8.50 -29.24 2.55
C ARG A 489 -7.48 -29.29 1.39
N GLY A 490 -6.28 -28.75 1.60
CA GLY A 490 -5.22 -28.73 0.59
C GLY A 490 -5.38 -27.68 -0.53
N LYS A 491 -6.37 -26.80 -0.42
CA LYS A 491 -6.53 -25.64 -1.30
C LYS A 491 -6.13 -24.38 -0.55
N TYR A 492 -5.36 -23.50 -1.21
CA TYR A 492 -4.99 -22.20 -0.69
C TYR A 492 -5.96 -21.12 -1.17
N ALA A 493 -6.20 -20.11 -0.36
CA ALA A 493 -6.94 -18.92 -0.77
C ALA A 493 -6.28 -18.29 -2.00
N GLU A 494 -7.03 -17.90 -3.03
CA GLU A 494 -6.49 -17.26 -4.24
C GLU A 494 -5.89 -15.89 -3.93
N ARG A 495 -6.48 -15.17 -2.99
CA ARG A 495 -6.13 -13.83 -2.53
C ARG A 495 -6.25 -13.77 -1.03
N ASP A 496 -5.59 -12.83 -0.40
CA ASP A 496 -5.98 -12.34 0.90
C ASP A 496 -7.23 -11.49 0.76
N ILE A 497 -8.21 -11.74 1.63
CA ILE A 497 -9.51 -11.06 1.65
C ILE A 497 -10.00 -10.73 3.07
N VAL A 498 -9.22 -11.05 4.10
CA VAL A 498 -9.62 -10.85 5.50
C VAL A 498 -8.76 -9.75 6.10
N GLN A 499 -9.38 -8.87 6.86
CA GLN A 499 -8.73 -7.88 7.71
C GLN A 499 -9.26 -8.05 9.12
N PHE A 500 -8.40 -8.30 10.10
CA PHE A 500 -8.77 -8.38 11.50
C PHE A 500 -8.26 -7.15 12.27
N VAL A 501 -9.16 -6.52 13.04
CA VAL A 501 -8.84 -5.34 13.84
C VAL A 501 -9.40 -5.47 15.26
N PRO A 502 -8.56 -5.61 16.29
CA PRO A 502 -9.01 -5.60 17.67
C PRO A 502 -9.29 -4.17 18.15
N MET A 503 -10.55 -3.89 18.48
CA MET A 503 -11.02 -2.56 18.89
C MET A 503 -10.30 -2.03 20.15
N ARG A 504 -9.79 -2.91 21.02
CA ARG A 504 -9.01 -2.55 22.21
C ARG A 504 -7.76 -1.70 21.89
N ASN A 505 -7.22 -1.79 20.69
CA ASN A 505 -6.05 -1.00 20.26
C ASN A 505 -6.37 0.51 20.18
N PHE A 506 -7.64 0.87 20.06
CA PHE A 506 -8.13 2.25 19.91
C PHE A 506 -8.85 2.78 21.15
N THR A 507 -9.26 1.89 22.06
CA THR A 507 -9.95 2.24 23.32
C THR A 507 -8.97 2.23 24.50
N GLY A 508 -9.21 3.06 25.51
CA GLY A 508 -8.42 3.05 26.76
C GLY A 508 -7.35 4.12 26.89
N ARG A 509 -7.13 4.98 25.90
CA ARG A 509 -6.30 6.17 26.07
C ARG A 509 -7.11 7.27 26.72
N SER A 510 -6.72 7.66 27.95
CA SER A 510 -7.40 8.71 28.72
C SER A 510 -7.35 10.03 27.95
N GLY A 511 -8.50 10.54 27.49
CA GLY A 511 -8.63 11.84 26.84
C GLY A 511 -8.95 11.83 25.35
N ASP A 512 -9.10 10.66 24.70
CA ASP A 512 -9.45 10.59 23.27
C ASP A 512 -10.94 10.92 23.05
N ASN A 513 -11.18 11.79 22.06
CA ASN A 513 -12.54 12.11 21.61
C ASN A 513 -13.13 10.89 20.85
N PRO A 514 -14.38 10.46 21.12
CA PRO A 514 -15.03 9.38 20.39
C PRO A 514 -14.94 9.48 18.86
N ALA A 515 -15.03 10.69 18.31
CA ALA A 515 -14.86 10.92 16.86
C ALA A 515 -13.44 10.60 16.36
N THR A 516 -12.42 10.82 17.19
CA THR A 516 -11.02 10.46 16.83
C THR A 516 -10.85 8.94 16.83
N ILE A 517 -11.41 8.26 17.83
CA ILE A 517 -11.38 6.79 17.90
C ILE A 517 -12.08 6.18 16.68
N GLN A 518 -13.25 6.69 16.32
CA GLN A 518 -14.00 6.25 15.12
C GLN A 518 -13.18 6.44 13.84
N ALA A 519 -12.53 7.59 13.67
CA ALA A 519 -11.72 7.85 12.48
C ALA A 519 -10.47 6.95 12.40
N MET A 520 -9.82 6.67 13.54
CA MET A 520 -8.68 5.77 13.60
C MET A 520 -9.09 4.32 13.31
N LEU A 521 -10.17 3.86 13.91
CA LEU A 521 -10.73 2.53 13.68
C LEU A 521 -11.14 2.35 12.20
N ALA A 522 -11.86 3.33 11.65
CA ALA A 522 -12.28 3.29 10.25
C ALA A 522 -11.09 3.23 9.28
N LYS A 523 -10.03 3.99 9.56
CA LYS A 523 -8.81 3.97 8.75
C LYS A 523 -8.20 2.58 8.73
N GLU A 524 -7.94 1.99 9.90
CA GLU A 524 -7.29 0.67 10.03
C GLU A 524 -8.13 -0.43 9.37
N VAL A 525 -9.43 -0.42 9.66
CA VAL A 525 -10.40 -1.42 9.16
C VAL A 525 -10.55 -1.40 7.63
N LEU A 526 -10.43 -0.22 7.00
CA LEU A 526 -10.66 -0.06 5.56
C LEU A 526 -9.36 0.07 4.75
N GLU A 527 -8.19 0.07 5.40
CA GLU A 527 -6.90 0.34 4.73
C GLU A 527 -6.61 -0.67 3.61
N GLU A 528 -6.94 -1.94 3.79
CA GLU A 528 -6.66 -3.00 2.82
C GLU A 528 -7.71 -3.17 1.73
N ILE A 529 -8.92 -2.66 1.93
CA ILE A 529 -10.03 -2.85 0.97
C ILE A 529 -9.65 -2.44 -0.46
N PRO A 530 -8.99 -1.29 -0.72
CA PRO A 530 -8.58 -0.93 -2.08
C PRO A 530 -7.63 -1.95 -2.72
N ASP A 531 -6.67 -2.49 -1.97
CA ASP A 531 -5.69 -3.45 -2.48
C ASP A 531 -6.30 -4.83 -2.70
N GLN A 532 -7.15 -5.30 -1.78
CA GLN A 532 -7.92 -6.54 -1.93
C GLN A 532 -8.87 -6.45 -3.14
N PHE A 533 -9.55 -5.33 -3.32
CA PHE A 533 -10.40 -5.04 -4.49
C PHE A 533 -9.60 -5.11 -5.80
N LEU A 534 -8.48 -4.37 -5.87
CA LEU A 534 -7.63 -4.32 -7.05
C LEU A 534 -7.02 -5.69 -7.38
N SER A 535 -6.68 -6.48 -6.35
CA SER A 535 -6.18 -7.85 -6.54
C SER A 535 -7.21 -8.73 -7.26
N TYR A 536 -8.51 -8.62 -6.90
CA TYR A 536 -9.60 -9.32 -7.59
C TYR A 536 -9.72 -8.85 -9.04
N MET A 537 -9.86 -7.55 -9.27
CA MET A 537 -10.06 -7.00 -10.62
C MET A 537 -8.90 -7.38 -11.55
N LYS A 538 -7.66 -7.34 -11.04
CA LYS A 538 -6.46 -7.75 -11.76
C LYS A 538 -6.43 -9.25 -12.05
N SER A 539 -6.74 -10.09 -11.06
CA SER A 539 -6.73 -11.57 -11.24
C SER A 539 -7.73 -12.02 -12.29
N ARG A 540 -8.85 -11.31 -12.46
CA ARG A 540 -9.90 -11.58 -13.43
C ARG A 540 -9.77 -10.76 -14.73
N ASN A 541 -8.69 -9.94 -14.85
CA ASN A 541 -8.47 -9.05 -15.99
C ASN A 541 -9.66 -8.12 -16.29
N ILE A 542 -10.37 -7.71 -15.25
CA ILE A 542 -11.48 -6.76 -15.34
C ILE A 542 -10.88 -5.35 -15.42
N LYS A 543 -11.33 -4.54 -16.37
CA LYS A 543 -10.91 -3.14 -16.52
C LYS A 543 -12.04 -2.22 -16.07
N PRO A 544 -11.73 -1.04 -15.50
CA PRO A 544 -12.75 -0.07 -15.13
C PRO A 544 -13.48 0.43 -16.39
N LYS A 545 -14.75 0.70 -16.25
CA LYS A 545 -15.54 1.40 -17.26
C LYS A 545 -15.12 2.88 -17.33
N PRO A 546 -15.38 3.58 -18.43
CA PRO A 546 -15.22 5.04 -18.47
C PRO A 546 -16.02 5.72 -17.35
N PRO A 547 -15.52 6.83 -16.79
CA PRO A 547 -16.23 7.55 -15.75
C PRO A 547 -17.67 7.90 -16.17
N LEU A 548 -18.63 7.63 -15.30
CA LEU A 548 -20.02 7.98 -15.53
C LEU A 548 -20.12 9.51 -15.63
N GLN A 549 -20.57 10.03 -16.77
CA GLN A 549 -20.93 11.44 -16.91
C GLN A 549 -22.19 11.65 -16.07
N ARG A 550 -22.05 12.11 -14.82
CA ARG A 550 -23.18 12.66 -14.09
C ARG A 550 -23.67 13.89 -14.87
N GLN A 551 -24.77 13.78 -15.56
CA GLN A 551 -25.51 14.96 -16.00
C GLN A 551 -25.89 15.72 -14.74
N LEU A 552 -25.28 16.89 -14.55
CA LEU A 552 -25.76 17.89 -13.58
C LEU A 552 -27.19 18.26 -14.03
N THR A 553 -28.19 17.59 -13.51
CA THR A 553 -29.56 18.12 -13.52
C THR A 553 -29.52 19.34 -12.60
N ILE A 554 -29.28 20.49 -13.19
CA ILE A 554 -29.58 21.77 -12.56
C ILE A 554 -31.09 21.80 -12.42
N SER A 555 -31.61 21.35 -11.28
CA SER A 555 -32.95 21.69 -10.87
C SER A 555 -32.96 23.20 -10.71
N SER A 556 -33.55 23.86 -11.70
CA SER A 556 -33.89 25.26 -11.62
C SER A 556 -34.83 25.45 -10.42
N VAL A 557 -34.27 25.86 -9.30
CA VAL A 557 -35.08 26.42 -8.19
C VAL A 557 -35.61 27.76 -8.72
N SER A 558 -36.83 27.73 -9.18
CA SER A 558 -37.60 28.93 -9.44
C SER A 558 -37.82 29.65 -8.11
N LEU A 559 -37.19 30.79 -7.94
CA LEU A 559 -37.51 31.72 -6.86
C LEU A 559 -39.00 32.13 -6.98
N PRO A 560 -39.74 32.20 -5.89
CA PRO A 560 -41.10 32.75 -5.94
C PRO A 560 -41.05 34.26 -6.27
N PRO A 561 -42.03 34.81 -7.01
CA PRO A 561 -42.06 36.22 -7.36
C PRO A 561 -42.18 37.05 -6.07
N SER A 562 -41.34 38.09 -6.01
CA SER A 562 -41.40 39.11 -4.99
C SER A 562 -42.73 39.88 -5.15
N GLU A 563 -43.64 39.81 -4.19
CA GLU A 563 -44.74 40.76 -4.06
C GLU A 563 -44.20 42.11 -3.55
N TYR A 564 -44.55 43.15 -4.34
CA TYR A 564 -44.48 44.56 -3.91
C TYR A 564 -45.72 44.92 -3.13
#